data_60b493fe2cb8e88f43f2689a79851a6b
#
_entry.id   60b493fe2cb8e88f43f2689a79851a6b
#
_cell.length_a   1.000
_cell.length_b   1.000
_cell.length_c   1.000
_cell.angle_alpha   90.00
_cell.angle_beta   90.00
_cell.angle_gamma   90.00
#
_symmetry.space_group_name_H-M   'P 1'
#
loop_
_entity.id
_entity.type
_entity.pdbx_description
1 polymer ?
#
loop_
_entity_poly.entity_id
_entity_poly.type
_entity_poly.pdbx_seq_one_letter_code
_entity_poly.pdbx_strand_id
1 'polypeptide(L)'
;MFRFQDKIVVVTGGARGIGKCIRDQFEAAGATVCVIDVLDNDYFVGDLADKETLERFAAKVIAEHGRVDYLINNAAPRMCGITEGSYEDFEYALKVGVTAPFYLSKLFAPHFAAGGSIVNISSSRDRMSQPETESYTAAKGGIAALTHALAVSLGGRVRVNSVSPGWIDNAYTVYEGPDATQQPAGRVGAPPDIANMVLYLCSDMAGFITGENICIDGGMTRLMIYHGDHGWSLADTE
;
A
#
# COMPACT_ATOMS: atom_id res chain seq x y z
N MET A 1 -13.30 18.43 -3.30
CA MET A 1 -12.50 18.01 -2.13
C MET A 1 -13.26 16.87 -1.46
N PHE A 2 -12.61 15.76 -1.19
CA PHE A 2 -13.22 14.63 -0.48
C PHE A 2 -13.61 15.05 0.95
N ARG A 3 -14.69 14.46 1.46
CA ARG A 3 -15.12 14.63 2.86
C ARG A 3 -15.25 13.27 3.49
N PHE A 4 -14.57 13.07 4.62
CA PHE A 4 -14.58 11.84 5.39
C PHE A 4 -14.96 12.09 6.84
N GLN A 5 -15.87 13.06 7.04
CA GLN A 5 -16.36 13.42 8.37
C GLN A 5 -16.87 12.19 9.10
N ASP A 6 -16.45 12.02 10.34
CA ASP A 6 -16.84 10.91 11.24
C ASP A 6 -16.48 9.50 10.74
N LYS A 7 -15.60 9.38 9.73
CA LYS A 7 -15.09 8.10 9.23
C LYS A 7 -13.93 7.60 10.09
N ILE A 8 -13.92 6.31 10.37
CA ILE A 8 -12.85 5.63 11.09
C ILE A 8 -11.96 4.92 10.07
N VAL A 9 -10.70 5.33 10.00
CA VAL A 9 -9.72 4.86 9.04
C VAL A 9 -8.57 4.18 9.76
N VAL A 10 -8.25 2.97 9.36
CA VAL A 10 -7.07 2.24 9.83
C VAL A 10 -5.97 2.36 8.79
N VAL A 11 -4.76 2.77 9.19
CA VAL A 11 -3.59 2.86 8.30
C VAL A 11 -2.42 2.10 8.90
N THR A 12 -1.91 1.08 8.20
CA THR A 12 -0.67 0.41 8.59
C THR A 12 0.54 1.12 7.97
N GLY A 13 1.62 1.28 8.75
CA GLY A 13 2.79 2.00 8.28
C GLY A 13 2.54 3.50 8.08
N GLY A 14 1.74 4.11 8.97
CA GLY A 14 1.27 5.49 8.86
C GLY A 14 2.19 6.56 9.45
N ALA A 15 3.37 6.19 9.99
CA ALA A 15 4.26 7.14 10.66
C ALA A 15 5.11 7.98 9.68
N ARG A 16 5.34 7.49 8.44
CA ARG A 16 6.15 8.19 7.43
C ARG A 16 5.71 7.92 6.00
N GLY A 17 6.30 8.66 5.05
CA GLY A 17 6.17 8.42 3.60
C GLY A 17 4.73 8.45 3.10
N ILE A 18 4.39 7.50 2.23
CA ILE A 18 3.05 7.36 1.63
C ILE A 18 1.97 7.20 2.71
N GLY A 19 2.22 6.34 3.72
CA GLY A 19 1.26 6.10 4.79
C GLY A 19 0.96 7.36 5.61
N LYS A 20 1.99 8.15 5.94
CA LYS A 20 1.81 9.44 6.60
C LYS A 20 0.99 10.42 5.75
N CYS A 21 1.28 10.50 4.47
CA CYS A 21 0.53 11.36 3.56
C CYS A 21 -0.95 10.95 3.47
N ILE A 22 -1.22 9.65 3.43
CA ILE A 22 -2.60 9.11 3.46
C ILE A 22 -3.29 9.51 4.76
N ARG A 23 -2.64 9.28 5.93
CA ARG A 23 -3.16 9.66 7.24
C ARG A 23 -3.52 11.15 7.27
N ASP A 24 -2.54 12.00 6.95
CA ASP A 24 -2.69 13.46 7.04
C ASP A 24 -3.83 13.97 6.14
N GLN A 25 -4.01 13.37 4.95
CA GLN A 25 -5.10 13.75 4.04
C GLN A 25 -6.48 13.29 4.54
N PHE A 26 -6.59 12.11 5.15
CA PHE A 26 -7.84 11.67 5.78
C PHE A 26 -8.21 12.53 6.97
N GLU A 27 -7.26 12.86 7.84
CA GLU A 27 -7.45 13.77 8.98
C GLU A 27 -7.89 15.15 8.52
N ALA A 28 -7.23 15.71 7.50
CA ALA A 28 -7.63 16.99 6.89
C ALA A 28 -9.03 16.96 6.25
N ALA A 29 -9.51 15.78 5.86
CA ALA A 29 -10.86 15.58 5.33
C ALA A 29 -11.91 15.22 6.41
N GLY A 30 -11.54 15.25 7.70
CA GLY A 30 -12.43 15.09 8.85
C GLY A 30 -12.55 13.65 9.39
N ALA A 31 -11.70 12.73 8.97
CA ALA A 31 -11.67 11.37 9.49
C ALA A 31 -10.87 11.26 10.81
N THR A 32 -11.20 10.24 11.60
CA THR A 32 -10.34 9.74 12.68
C THR A 32 -9.46 8.63 12.13
N VAL A 33 -8.12 8.77 12.28
CA VAL A 33 -7.16 7.80 11.74
C VAL A 33 -6.47 7.03 12.85
N CYS A 34 -6.57 5.70 12.80
CA CYS A 34 -5.93 4.76 13.72
C CYS A 34 -4.70 4.17 13.04
N VAL A 35 -3.51 4.59 13.46
CA VAL A 35 -2.23 4.15 12.88
C VAL A 35 -1.66 2.97 13.66
N ILE A 36 -1.12 1.97 12.96
CA ILE A 36 -0.15 1.01 13.51
C ILE A 36 1.15 1.09 12.72
N ASP A 37 2.24 1.26 13.41
CA ASP A 37 3.59 1.31 12.83
C ASP A 37 4.62 0.77 13.86
N VAL A 38 5.77 0.29 13.38
CA VAL A 38 6.90 -0.04 14.25
C VAL A 38 7.60 1.21 14.76
N LEU A 39 7.44 2.33 14.07
CA LEU A 39 7.92 3.64 14.48
C LEU A 39 6.95 4.28 15.46
N ASP A 40 7.50 5.19 16.29
CA ASP A 40 6.71 5.98 17.22
C ASP A 40 5.60 6.76 16.52
N ASN A 41 4.40 6.70 17.08
CA ASN A 41 3.21 7.38 16.58
C ASN A 41 2.18 7.53 17.70
N ASP A 42 1.20 8.41 17.50
CA ASP A 42 0.23 8.81 18.53
C ASP A 42 -0.86 7.76 18.83
N TYR A 43 -0.89 6.61 18.10
CA TYR A 43 -1.99 5.65 18.27
C TYR A 43 -1.54 4.26 18.71
N PHE A 44 -0.70 3.55 17.92
CA PHE A 44 -0.26 2.20 18.27
C PHE A 44 1.11 1.85 17.68
N VAL A 45 2.09 1.58 18.54
CA VAL A 45 3.40 1.10 18.14
C VAL A 45 3.42 -0.43 18.20
N GLY A 46 3.74 -1.10 17.09
CA GLY A 46 3.79 -2.55 17.04
C GLY A 46 4.23 -3.12 15.70
N ASP A 47 4.74 -4.35 15.74
CA ASP A 47 5.18 -5.08 14.56
C ASP A 47 4.02 -5.88 13.95
N LEU A 48 3.79 -5.66 12.66
CA LEU A 48 2.73 -6.36 11.91
C LEU A 48 3.04 -7.85 11.65
N ALA A 49 4.28 -8.28 11.83
CA ALA A 49 4.64 -9.69 11.75
C ALA A 49 4.19 -10.49 12.98
N ASP A 50 3.84 -9.81 14.07
CA ASP A 50 3.37 -10.44 15.33
C ASP A 50 1.84 -10.48 15.36
N LYS A 51 1.31 -11.71 15.43
CA LYS A 51 -0.12 -11.97 15.47
C LYS A 51 -0.82 -11.32 16.66
N GLU A 52 -0.21 -11.42 17.86
CA GLU A 52 -0.81 -10.87 19.09
C GLU A 52 -0.88 -9.34 19.03
N THR A 53 0.10 -8.71 18.40
CA THR A 53 0.12 -7.28 18.12
C THR A 53 -1.05 -6.88 17.24
N LEU A 54 -1.33 -7.62 16.17
CA LEU A 54 -2.48 -7.36 15.29
C LEU A 54 -3.81 -7.50 16.04
N GLU A 55 -3.95 -8.54 16.89
CA GLU A 55 -5.14 -8.75 17.71
C GLU A 55 -5.36 -7.62 18.71
N ARG A 56 -4.32 -7.20 19.43
CA ARG A 56 -4.38 -6.08 20.38
C ARG A 56 -4.73 -4.76 19.69
N PHE A 57 -4.12 -4.50 18.55
CA PHE A 57 -4.42 -3.31 17.76
C PHE A 57 -5.87 -3.29 17.30
N ALA A 58 -6.35 -4.38 16.69
CA ALA A 58 -7.73 -4.48 16.23
C ALA A 58 -8.74 -4.33 17.39
N ALA A 59 -8.47 -5.00 18.53
CA ALA A 59 -9.30 -4.89 19.72
C ALA A 59 -9.37 -3.45 20.25
N LYS A 60 -8.24 -2.71 20.25
CA LYS A 60 -8.20 -1.29 20.64
C LYS A 60 -9.10 -0.45 19.72
N VAL A 61 -8.94 -0.57 18.40
CA VAL A 61 -9.75 0.18 17.42
C VAL A 61 -11.24 -0.07 17.63
N ILE A 62 -11.63 -1.35 17.79
CA ILE A 62 -13.04 -1.71 17.97
C ILE A 62 -13.58 -1.25 19.33
N ALA A 63 -12.81 -1.34 20.40
CA ALA A 63 -13.24 -0.85 21.71
C ALA A 63 -13.45 0.67 21.74
N GLU A 64 -12.64 1.44 21.01
CA GLU A 64 -12.74 2.90 20.97
C GLU A 64 -13.81 3.41 20.00
N HIS A 65 -14.01 2.73 18.86
CA HIS A 65 -14.83 3.26 17.76
C HIS A 65 -16.01 2.39 17.35
N GLY A 66 -16.05 1.11 17.74
CA GLY A 66 -17.12 0.16 17.43
C GLY A 66 -17.18 -0.30 15.98
N ARG A 67 -16.52 0.41 15.07
CA ARG A 67 -16.53 0.16 13.61
C ARG A 67 -15.25 0.60 12.92
N VAL A 68 -15.09 0.15 11.68
CA VAL A 68 -14.08 0.66 10.74
C VAL A 68 -14.78 1.00 9.43
N ASP A 69 -14.51 2.16 8.86
CA ASP A 69 -14.98 2.54 7.53
C ASP A 69 -13.96 2.13 6.46
N TYR A 70 -12.67 2.39 6.71
CA TYR A 70 -11.62 2.10 5.73
C TYR A 70 -10.40 1.46 6.37
N LEU A 71 -9.84 0.43 5.69
CA LEU A 71 -8.59 -0.21 6.06
C LEU A 71 -7.56 0.00 4.94
N ILE A 72 -6.45 0.66 5.26
CA ILE A 72 -5.35 0.93 4.33
C ILE A 72 -4.14 0.11 4.74
N ASN A 73 -3.89 -0.99 4.03
CA ASN A 73 -2.73 -1.83 4.22
C ASN A 73 -1.55 -1.25 3.43
N ASN A 74 -0.82 -0.32 4.06
CA ASN A 74 0.27 0.41 3.42
C ASN A 74 1.66 -0.05 3.86
N ALA A 75 1.82 -0.64 5.04
CA ALA A 75 3.13 -1.04 5.53
C ALA A 75 3.90 -1.86 4.49
N ALA A 76 5.15 -1.45 4.25
CA ALA A 76 6.00 -2.10 3.26
C ALA A 76 6.88 -3.18 3.92
N PRO A 77 6.98 -4.37 3.34
CA PRO A 77 7.93 -5.38 3.80
C PRO A 77 9.37 -4.95 3.53
N ARG A 78 10.31 -5.55 4.24
CA ARG A 78 11.73 -5.44 3.89
C ARG A 78 12.01 -6.13 2.57
N MET A 79 13.03 -5.63 1.86
CA MET A 79 13.52 -6.22 0.63
C MET A 79 14.75 -7.07 0.95
N CYS A 80 14.73 -8.32 0.55
CA CYS A 80 15.89 -9.20 0.55
C CYS A 80 15.88 -10.06 -0.71
N GLY A 81 17.05 -10.34 -1.24
CA GLY A 81 17.26 -11.01 -2.50
C GLY A 81 17.76 -12.45 -2.35
N ILE A 82 17.97 -13.11 -3.49
CA ILE A 82 18.38 -14.52 -3.54
C ILE A 82 19.82 -14.74 -3.04
N THR A 83 20.67 -13.70 -3.09
CA THR A 83 22.09 -13.82 -2.72
C THR A 83 22.27 -13.81 -1.20
N GLU A 84 21.63 -12.87 -0.49
CA GLU A 84 21.92 -12.65 0.94
C GLU A 84 20.68 -12.83 1.83
N GLY A 85 19.48 -12.98 1.26
CA GLY A 85 18.24 -13.12 2.01
C GLY A 85 18.16 -14.46 2.75
N SER A 86 17.88 -14.43 4.04
CA SER A 86 17.60 -15.63 4.83
C SER A 86 16.15 -16.11 4.64
N TYR A 87 15.87 -17.34 5.07
CA TYR A 87 14.52 -17.86 5.14
C TYR A 87 13.63 -16.97 6.02
N GLU A 88 14.14 -16.53 7.16
CA GLU A 88 13.44 -15.71 8.14
C GLU A 88 13.15 -14.31 7.60
N ASP A 89 14.05 -13.70 6.81
CA ASP A 89 13.80 -12.42 6.15
C ASP A 89 12.68 -12.53 5.12
N PHE A 90 12.69 -13.61 4.33
CA PHE A 90 11.63 -13.86 3.35
C PHE A 90 10.28 -14.11 4.03
N GLU A 91 10.26 -14.94 5.09
CA GLU A 91 9.05 -15.20 5.87
C GLU A 91 8.51 -13.91 6.53
N TYR A 92 9.39 -13.08 7.09
CA TYR A 92 9.03 -11.78 7.67
C TYR A 92 8.39 -10.86 6.62
N ALA A 93 8.97 -10.79 5.42
CA ALA A 93 8.42 -9.98 4.34
C ALA A 93 7.01 -10.42 3.94
N LEU A 94 6.75 -11.74 3.89
CA LEU A 94 5.40 -12.27 3.64
C LEU A 94 4.44 -12.00 4.81
N LYS A 95 4.92 -12.09 6.05
CA LYS A 95 4.10 -11.76 7.24
C LYS A 95 3.62 -10.32 7.18
N VAL A 96 4.51 -9.37 6.94
CA VAL A 96 4.16 -7.94 6.86
C VAL A 96 3.35 -7.63 5.62
N GLY A 97 3.75 -8.14 4.45
CA GLY A 97 3.19 -7.72 3.16
C GLY A 97 1.92 -8.45 2.73
N VAL A 98 1.63 -9.64 3.29
CA VAL A 98 0.47 -10.47 2.89
C VAL A 98 -0.33 -10.95 4.07
N THR A 99 0.33 -11.59 5.06
CA THR A 99 -0.38 -12.22 6.19
C THR A 99 -1.07 -11.20 7.07
N ALA A 100 -0.40 -10.10 7.42
CA ALA A 100 -0.99 -9.03 8.23
C ALA A 100 -2.18 -8.35 7.54
N PRO A 101 -2.11 -7.93 6.25
CA PRO A 101 -3.27 -7.45 5.50
C PRO A 101 -4.46 -8.42 5.50
N PHE A 102 -4.21 -9.72 5.26
CA PHE A 102 -5.25 -10.74 5.37
C PHE A 102 -5.84 -10.78 6.77
N TYR A 103 -5.00 -10.82 7.80
CA TYR A 103 -5.46 -11.02 9.17
C TYR A 103 -6.20 -9.80 9.71
N LEU A 104 -5.74 -8.59 9.44
CA LEU A 104 -6.47 -7.37 9.78
C LEU A 104 -7.81 -7.29 9.05
N SER A 105 -7.85 -7.65 7.76
CA SER A 105 -9.10 -7.73 7.01
C SER A 105 -10.09 -8.70 7.66
N LYS A 106 -9.62 -9.86 8.13
CA LYS A 106 -10.41 -10.85 8.87
C LYS A 106 -10.92 -10.31 10.21
N LEU A 107 -10.05 -9.67 11.00
CA LEU A 107 -10.40 -9.13 12.31
C LEU A 107 -11.44 -8.01 12.19
N PHE A 108 -11.32 -7.15 11.18
CA PHE A 108 -12.26 -6.04 10.96
C PHE A 108 -13.50 -6.42 10.14
N ALA A 109 -13.54 -7.59 9.48
CA ALA A 109 -14.67 -7.99 8.62
C ALA A 109 -16.05 -7.88 9.27
N PRO A 110 -16.25 -8.24 10.56
CA PRO A 110 -17.54 -8.07 11.24
C PRO A 110 -17.89 -6.61 11.59
N HIS A 111 -16.90 -5.72 11.55
CA HIS A 111 -16.97 -4.35 12.06
C HIS A 111 -16.92 -3.29 10.97
N PHE A 112 -16.85 -3.68 9.70
CA PHE A 112 -16.94 -2.70 8.62
C PHE A 112 -18.30 -2.04 8.55
N ALA A 113 -18.30 -0.71 8.46
CA ALA A 113 -19.49 0.06 8.16
C ALA A 113 -20.01 -0.28 6.75
N ALA A 114 -21.30 -0.03 6.51
CA ALA A 114 -21.89 -0.14 5.18
C ALA A 114 -21.13 0.76 4.19
N GLY A 115 -20.77 0.21 3.03
CA GLY A 115 -19.96 0.93 2.03
C GLY A 115 -18.47 1.02 2.37
N GLY A 116 -18.00 0.21 3.31
CA GLY A 116 -16.58 0.14 3.69
C GLY A 116 -15.64 -0.15 2.53
N SER A 117 -14.37 0.20 2.67
CA SER A 117 -13.34 -0.05 1.66
C SER A 117 -12.03 -0.52 2.28
N ILE A 118 -11.39 -1.49 1.63
CA ILE A 118 -10.01 -1.89 1.89
C ILE A 118 -9.17 -1.44 0.70
N VAL A 119 -8.07 -0.74 0.96
CA VAL A 119 -7.08 -0.39 -0.06
C VAL A 119 -5.72 -0.96 0.33
N ASN A 120 -5.19 -1.84 -0.50
CA ASN A 120 -3.90 -2.45 -0.33
C ASN A 120 -2.84 -1.70 -1.15
N ILE A 121 -1.72 -1.32 -0.55
CA ILE A 121 -0.61 -0.72 -1.28
C ILE A 121 0.33 -1.82 -1.77
N SER A 122 0.20 -2.15 -3.04
CA SER A 122 1.08 -3.06 -3.76
C SER A 122 2.33 -2.32 -4.27
N SER A 123 2.75 -2.57 -5.49
CA SER A 123 3.85 -1.92 -6.20
C SER A 123 3.79 -2.29 -7.68
N SER A 124 4.40 -1.50 -8.57
CA SER A 124 4.71 -1.94 -9.93
C SER A 124 5.54 -3.25 -9.96
N ARG A 125 6.20 -3.59 -8.84
CA ARG A 125 6.92 -4.86 -8.66
C ARG A 125 6.02 -6.07 -8.43
N ASP A 126 4.72 -5.94 -8.49
CA ASP A 126 3.79 -7.07 -8.59
C ASP A 126 3.86 -7.76 -9.97
N ARG A 127 4.45 -7.09 -10.97
CA ARG A 127 4.57 -7.52 -12.38
C ARG A 127 5.93 -7.24 -13.02
N MET A 128 6.83 -6.53 -12.33
CA MET A 128 8.18 -6.19 -12.76
C MET A 128 9.15 -6.45 -11.59
N SER A 129 10.42 -6.67 -11.89
CA SER A 129 11.41 -6.93 -10.85
C SER A 129 12.75 -6.28 -11.19
N GLN A 130 13.53 -6.07 -10.19
CA GLN A 130 14.97 -5.85 -10.28
C GLN A 130 15.69 -7.01 -9.57
N PRO A 131 16.96 -7.29 -9.85
CA PRO A 131 17.72 -8.25 -9.06
C PRO A 131 17.64 -7.95 -7.56
N GLU A 132 17.73 -8.99 -6.73
CA GLU A 132 17.78 -8.89 -5.27
C GLU A 132 16.50 -8.28 -4.65
N THR A 133 15.33 -8.55 -5.24
CA THR A 133 14.03 -8.03 -4.74
C THR A 133 12.97 -9.10 -4.51
N GLU A 134 13.37 -10.36 -4.42
CA GLU A 134 12.49 -11.53 -4.43
C GLU A 134 11.44 -11.50 -3.33
N SER A 135 11.82 -11.19 -2.10
CA SER A 135 10.90 -11.12 -0.96
C SER A 135 9.85 -10.02 -1.13
N TYR A 136 10.28 -8.85 -1.59
CA TYR A 136 9.39 -7.72 -1.84
C TYR A 136 8.45 -8.00 -3.01
N THR A 137 8.98 -8.51 -4.13
CA THR A 137 8.19 -8.86 -5.31
C THR A 137 7.16 -9.95 -4.99
N ALA A 138 7.55 -10.98 -4.24
CA ALA A 138 6.63 -12.03 -3.79
C ALA A 138 5.50 -11.46 -2.92
N ALA A 139 5.83 -10.59 -1.96
CA ALA A 139 4.85 -9.95 -1.10
C ALA A 139 3.90 -9.02 -1.89
N LYS A 140 4.43 -8.23 -2.84
CA LYS A 140 3.62 -7.30 -3.64
C LYS A 140 2.76 -8.00 -4.70
N GLY A 141 3.23 -9.12 -5.27
CA GLY A 141 2.40 -10.03 -6.07
C GLY A 141 1.32 -10.71 -5.22
N GLY A 142 1.69 -11.17 -4.04
CA GLY A 142 0.77 -11.81 -3.09
C GLY A 142 -0.37 -10.90 -2.64
N ILE A 143 -0.08 -9.63 -2.31
CA ILE A 143 -1.12 -8.67 -1.90
C ILE A 143 -2.02 -8.26 -3.07
N ALA A 144 -1.49 -8.18 -4.30
CA ALA A 144 -2.30 -7.94 -5.49
C ALA A 144 -3.29 -9.09 -5.73
N ALA A 145 -2.85 -10.35 -5.60
CA ALA A 145 -3.71 -11.52 -5.68
C ALA A 145 -4.73 -11.59 -4.52
N LEU A 146 -4.30 -11.29 -3.28
CA LEU A 146 -5.18 -11.25 -2.11
C LEU A 146 -6.31 -10.22 -2.29
N THR A 147 -6.07 -9.12 -2.99
CA THR A 147 -7.03 -8.05 -3.24
C THR A 147 -8.30 -8.57 -3.90
N HIS A 148 -8.18 -9.27 -5.04
CA HIS A 148 -9.37 -9.78 -5.73
C HIS A 148 -10.04 -10.92 -4.97
N ALA A 149 -9.29 -11.74 -4.23
CA ALA A 149 -9.84 -12.79 -3.39
C ALA A 149 -10.70 -12.22 -2.25
N LEU A 150 -10.22 -11.17 -1.57
CA LEU A 150 -10.98 -10.45 -0.55
C LEU A 150 -12.19 -9.73 -1.14
N ALA A 151 -12.06 -9.13 -2.33
CA ALA A 151 -13.16 -8.46 -3.02
C ALA A 151 -14.34 -9.40 -3.28
N VAL A 152 -14.06 -10.63 -3.68
CA VAL A 152 -15.07 -11.67 -3.87
C VAL A 152 -15.68 -12.11 -2.53
N SER A 153 -14.85 -12.38 -1.52
CA SER A 153 -15.29 -12.87 -0.21
C SER A 153 -16.10 -11.83 0.58
N LEU A 154 -15.82 -10.54 0.41
CA LEU A 154 -16.48 -9.43 1.10
C LEU A 154 -17.52 -8.71 0.22
N GLY A 155 -17.79 -9.24 -0.97
CA GLY A 155 -18.70 -8.66 -1.97
C GLY A 155 -20.05 -8.25 -1.39
N GLY A 156 -20.59 -7.11 -1.85
CA GLY A 156 -21.84 -6.52 -1.36
C GLY A 156 -21.73 -5.78 -0.02
N ARG A 157 -20.60 -5.88 0.69
CA ARG A 157 -20.38 -5.22 1.99
C ARG A 157 -19.19 -4.28 1.99
N VAL A 158 -18.06 -4.73 1.45
CA VAL A 158 -16.80 -4.00 1.46
C VAL A 158 -16.16 -4.09 0.07
N ARG A 159 -15.75 -2.98 -0.49
CA ARG A 159 -14.94 -2.96 -1.71
C ARG A 159 -13.47 -3.16 -1.35
N VAL A 160 -12.76 -3.93 -2.15
CA VAL A 160 -11.34 -4.19 -1.91
C VAL A 160 -10.57 -3.93 -3.20
N ASN A 161 -9.64 -2.99 -3.17
CA ASN A 161 -8.79 -2.65 -4.30
C ASN A 161 -7.33 -2.53 -3.86
N SER A 162 -6.42 -2.52 -4.82
CA SER A 162 -5.02 -2.21 -4.57
C SER A 162 -4.53 -1.07 -5.47
N VAL A 163 -3.54 -0.36 -4.96
CA VAL A 163 -2.77 0.64 -5.71
C VAL A 163 -1.35 0.12 -5.84
N SER A 164 -0.81 0.14 -7.05
CA SER A 164 0.57 -0.25 -7.37
C SER A 164 1.40 0.99 -7.72
N PRO A 165 2.09 1.60 -6.75
CA PRO A 165 2.99 2.71 -6.99
C PRO A 165 4.17 2.31 -7.87
N GLY A 166 4.65 3.24 -8.71
CA GLY A 166 5.98 3.21 -9.30
C GLY A 166 7.04 3.78 -8.36
N TRP A 167 8.00 4.51 -8.91
CA TRP A 167 8.97 5.24 -8.09
C TRP A 167 8.32 6.47 -7.46
N ILE A 168 8.17 6.43 -6.15
CA ILE A 168 7.64 7.52 -5.33
C ILE A 168 8.73 7.99 -4.39
N ASP A 169 9.14 9.24 -4.52
CA ASP A 169 10.09 9.87 -3.62
C ASP A 169 9.39 10.51 -2.41
N ASN A 170 9.77 10.07 -1.22
CA ASN A 170 9.22 10.57 0.05
C ASN A 170 9.92 11.84 0.55
N ALA A 171 11.07 12.18 -0.02
CA ALA A 171 11.88 13.33 0.38
C ALA A 171 11.57 14.59 -0.43
N TYR A 172 10.76 14.49 -1.48
CA TYR A 172 10.48 15.58 -2.43
C TYR A 172 11.75 16.14 -3.07
N THR A 173 12.68 15.26 -3.41
CA THR A 173 13.94 15.62 -4.05
C THR A 173 13.70 16.26 -5.41
N VAL A 174 14.44 17.30 -5.73
CA VAL A 174 14.48 17.83 -7.08
C VAL A 174 15.48 16.99 -7.89
N TYR A 175 14.95 16.21 -8.83
CA TYR A 175 15.74 15.38 -9.71
C TYR A 175 16.11 16.13 -10.99
N GLU A 176 17.27 15.82 -11.56
CA GLU A 176 17.76 16.35 -12.82
C GLU A 176 18.16 15.22 -13.79
N GLY A 177 18.28 15.55 -15.06
CA GLY A 177 18.71 14.59 -16.09
C GLY A 177 17.75 13.41 -16.26
N PRO A 178 18.26 12.19 -16.52
CA PRO A 178 17.45 11.00 -16.77
C PRO A 178 16.49 10.65 -15.64
N ASP A 179 16.90 10.83 -14.39
CA ASP A 179 16.06 10.52 -13.23
C ASP A 179 14.80 11.40 -13.17
N ALA A 180 14.90 12.66 -13.64
CA ALA A 180 13.75 13.56 -13.69
C ALA A 180 12.72 13.16 -14.76
N THR A 181 13.14 12.47 -15.83
CA THR A 181 12.33 12.31 -17.05
C THR A 181 12.09 10.87 -17.46
N GLN A 182 12.56 9.88 -16.68
CA GLN A 182 12.44 8.47 -17.04
C GLN A 182 11.01 7.94 -17.10
N GLN A 183 10.07 8.56 -16.37
CA GLN A 183 8.66 8.21 -16.48
C GLN A 183 7.98 9.06 -17.58
N PRO A 184 7.07 8.49 -18.36
CA PRO A 184 6.27 9.25 -19.35
C PRO A 184 5.57 10.49 -18.80
N ALA A 185 5.23 10.49 -17.51
CA ALA A 185 4.66 11.67 -16.81
C ALA A 185 5.65 12.83 -16.64
N GLY A 186 6.94 12.65 -16.99
CA GLY A 186 7.98 13.69 -16.96
C GLY A 186 8.44 14.08 -15.55
N ARG A 187 8.20 13.25 -14.55
CA ARG A 187 8.65 13.48 -13.15
C ARG A 187 8.63 12.20 -12.34
N VAL A 188 9.37 12.17 -11.28
CA VAL A 188 9.25 11.18 -10.20
C VAL A 188 7.92 11.43 -9.46
N GLY A 189 7.28 10.36 -9.01
CA GLY A 189 6.06 10.44 -8.22
C GLY A 189 6.33 10.93 -6.79
N ALA A 190 5.31 11.46 -6.13
CA ALA A 190 5.34 11.90 -4.74
C ALA A 190 4.19 11.24 -3.94
N PRO A 191 4.27 11.18 -2.59
CA PRO A 191 3.24 10.56 -1.76
C PRO A 191 1.79 11.00 -2.06
N PRO A 192 1.51 12.28 -2.38
CA PRO A 192 0.16 12.70 -2.76
C PRO A 192 -0.40 12.02 -4.02
N ASP A 193 0.45 11.58 -4.97
CA ASP A 193 -0.01 10.87 -6.16
C ASP A 193 -0.71 9.55 -5.77
N ILE A 194 -0.21 8.90 -4.73
CA ILE A 194 -0.78 7.66 -4.20
C ILE A 194 -1.95 7.95 -3.27
N ALA A 195 -1.78 8.90 -2.34
CA ALA A 195 -2.81 9.24 -1.37
C ALA A 195 -4.12 9.68 -2.04
N ASN A 196 -4.06 10.48 -3.10
CA ASN A 196 -5.24 10.92 -3.86
C ASN A 196 -6.04 9.73 -4.42
N MET A 197 -5.37 8.69 -4.94
CA MET A 197 -6.05 7.48 -5.42
C MET A 197 -6.65 6.68 -4.28
N VAL A 198 -5.97 6.58 -3.13
CA VAL A 198 -6.49 5.91 -1.94
C VAL A 198 -7.79 6.59 -1.47
N LEU A 199 -7.78 7.92 -1.36
CA LEU A 199 -8.97 8.68 -0.99
C LEU A 199 -10.12 8.49 -2.00
N TYR A 200 -9.80 8.51 -3.31
CA TYR A 200 -10.78 8.23 -4.35
C TYR A 200 -11.40 6.84 -4.19
N LEU A 201 -10.59 5.80 -3.98
CA LEU A 201 -11.06 4.43 -3.80
C LEU A 201 -11.88 4.23 -2.52
N CYS A 202 -11.66 5.05 -1.50
CA CYS A 202 -12.47 5.06 -0.27
C CYS A 202 -13.77 5.85 -0.40
N SER A 203 -13.89 6.72 -1.41
CA SER A 203 -15.07 7.56 -1.62
C SER A 203 -16.21 6.81 -2.31
N ASP A 204 -17.42 7.39 -2.25
CA ASP A 204 -18.60 6.88 -2.94
C ASP A 204 -18.47 6.93 -4.47
N MET A 205 -17.56 7.78 -5.00
CA MET A 205 -17.29 7.87 -6.44
C MET A 205 -16.68 6.58 -7.01
N ALA A 206 -16.05 5.75 -6.17
CA ALA A 206 -15.50 4.45 -6.54
C ALA A 206 -16.48 3.28 -6.25
N GLY A 207 -17.78 3.56 -6.11
CA GLY A 207 -18.79 2.59 -5.66
C GLY A 207 -18.91 1.32 -6.54
N PHE A 208 -18.44 1.35 -7.79
CA PHE A 208 -18.45 0.21 -8.70
C PHE A 208 -17.04 -0.33 -9.04
N ILE A 209 -16.03 0.06 -8.24
CA ILE A 209 -14.64 -0.41 -8.40
C ILE A 209 -14.32 -1.34 -7.23
N THR A 210 -14.11 -2.62 -7.51
CA THR A 210 -13.68 -3.62 -6.53
C THR A 210 -12.93 -4.77 -7.22
N GLY A 211 -11.92 -5.30 -6.57
CA GLY A 211 -11.06 -6.36 -7.10
C GLY A 211 -9.93 -5.87 -8.01
N GLU A 212 -9.80 -4.55 -8.21
CA GLU A 212 -8.85 -3.96 -9.14
C GLU A 212 -7.49 -3.66 -8.50
N ASN A 213 -6.44 -3.74 -9.33
CA ASN A 213 -5.09 -3.30 -8.99
C ASN A 213 -4.69 -2.14 -9.91
N ILE A 214 -4.72 -0.92 -9.38
CA ILE A 214 -4.55 0.31 -10.14
C ILE A 214 -3.09 0.76 -10.05
N CYS A 215 -2.40 0.80 -11.21
CA CYS A 215 -1.03 1.25 -11.30
C CYS A 215 -0.95 2.78 -11.32
N ILE A 216 -0.15 3.35 -10.42
CA ILE A 216 0.14 4.79 -10.32
C ILE A 216 1.65 4.96 -10.37
N ASP A 217 2.22 4.98 -11.56
CA ASP A 217 3.66 4.87 -11.80
C ASP A 217 4.20 5.88 -12.82
N GLY A 218 3.40 6.86 -13.19
CA GLY A 218 3.77 7.83 -14.22
C GLY A 218 3.90 7.24 -15.62
N GLY A 219 3.38 6.03 -15.84
CA GLY A 219 3.45 5.32 -17.12
C GLY A 219 4.70 4.45 -17.29
N MET A 220 5.53 4.31 -16.24
CA MET A 220 6.78 3.54 -16.30
C MET A 220 6.56 2.10 -16.79
N THR A 221 5.56 1.38 -16.27
CA THR A 221 5.27 -0.01 -16.67
C THR A 221 4.64 -0.14 -18.06
N ARG A 222 4.35 0.97 -18.74
CA ARG A 222 3.79 1.01 -20.09
C ARG A 222 4.80 1.38 -21.15
N LEU A 223 5.94 1.94 -20.74
CA LEU A 223 7.01 2.33 -21.64
C LEU A 223 7.77 1.09 -22.11
N MET A 224 7.76 0.85 -23.43
CA MET A 224 8.56 -0.18 -24.07
C MET A 224 9.86 0.45 -24.59
N ILE A 225 11.00 -0.11 -24.18
CA ILE A 225 12.33 0.38 -24.56
C ILE A 225 13.09 -0.76 -25.24
N TYR A 226 13.68 -0.49 -26.40
CA TYR A 226 14.59 -1.40 -27.07
C TYR A 226 16.04 -1.03 -26.80
N HIS A 227 16.97 -1.96 -27.03
CA HIS A 227 18.40 -1.71 -26.94
C HIS A 227 18.78 -0.49 -27.80
N GLY A 228 19.46 0.47 -27.17
CA GLY A 228 19.91 1.72 -27.79
C GLY A 228 18.88 2.85 -27.80
N ASP A 229 17.59 2.59 -27.51
CA ASP A 229 16.59 3.65 -27.36
C ASP A 229 16.91 4.50 -26.12
N HIS A 230 16.90 5.82 -26.28
CA HIS A 230 17.19 6.75 -25.19
C HIS A 230 18.51 6.48 -24.46
N GLY A 231 19.48 5.82 -25.14
CA GLY A 231 20.75 5.43 -24.57
C GLY A 231 20.70 4.19 -23.65
N TRP A 232 19.57 3.46 -23.62
CA TRP A 232 19.47 2.25 -22.82
C TRP A 232 20.32 1.11 -23.38
N SER A 233 21.04 0.45 -22.54
CA SER A 233 21.73 -0.81 -22.83
C SER A 233 21.69 -1.71 -21.58
N LEU A 234 21.55 -3.01 -21.81
CA LEU A 234 21.80 -3.99 -20.76
C LEU A 234 23.32 -4.17 -20.66
N ALA A 235 23.91 -3.73 -19.56
CA ALA A 235 25.32 -4.01 -19.30
C ALA A 235 25.48 -5.51 -19.01
N ASP A 236 26.49 -6.14 -19.62
CA ASP A 236 26.90 -7.47 -19.21
C ASP A 236 27.38 -7.39 -17.75
N THR A 237 26.70 -8.10 -16.87
CA THR A 237 27.20 -8.30 -15.50
C THR A 237 28.29 -9.35 -15.59
N GLU A 238 29.56 -8.92 -15.51
CA GLU A 238 30.72 -9.82 -15.30
C GLU A 238 30.61 -10.52 -13.94
#